data_72a88f5b710fe8906398c546dcc43c2a
#
_entry.id   72a88f5b710fe8906398c546dcc43c2a
#
_cell.length_a   1.000
_cell.length_b   1.000
_cell.length_c   1.000
_cell.angle_alpha   90.00
_cell.angle_beta   90.00
_cell.angle_gamma   90.00
#
_symmetry.space_group_name_H-M   'P 1'
#
loop_
_entity.id
_entity.type
_entity.pdbx_description
1 polymer ?
#
loop_
_entity_poly.entity_id
_entity_poly.type
_entity_poly.pdbx_seq_one_letter_code
_entity_poly.pdbx_strand_id
1 'polypeptide(L)'
;MRVPTGTVVTVSCAQGGSGRVYQGAVPFAVERADLGGLPRPQTEIMINLGNPDLAFKTSFLPNDGVGLARMEFIVNESIKAHPLALLHPERVSDPAERAWIESLLRGHADGGSYFIERLAEGVGTIAAAFWPKPVVVRLSDFKSNEYASLVGGDDFEPVEANPMIGFRGASRYAHPAYSEGFALECAAMKRVREDMGLNNVILMVPFVRRLAEADTVLAKMAECGLKRGDNDLKIYAMCEIPNNVILIDAFARRFDGFSIGSNDLTQLTLGVDRDSEIVAFDYDERDEGVKMMIRLAVEGCRRNGIHSGLCGQAPSDYPEMAEFLVELGIDSISLNPDSVLSTTRQVLEVERRAGRAPRR
;
A
#
# COMPACT_ATOMS: atom_id res chain seq x y z
N MET A 1 9.12 20.98 20.69
CA MET A 1 8.45 22.26 21.03
C MET A 1 7.16 21.96 21.82
N ARG A 2 6.89 22.61 22.95
CA ARG A 2 5.61 22.42 23.69
C ARG A 2 4.72 23.65 23.41
N VAL A 3 3.50 23.41 22.97
CA VAL A 3 2.48 24.45 22.77
C VAL A 3 1.56 24.42 23.98
N PRO A 4 1.39 25.55 24.72
CA PRO A 4 0.49 25.59 25.87
C PRO A 4 -0.97 25.34 25.46
N THR A 5 -1.74 24.72 26.37
CA THR A 5 -3.18 24.51 26.15
C THR A 5 -3.89 25.85 25.97
N GLY A 6 -4.76 25.96 25.00
CA GLY A 6 -5.49 27.18 24.67
C GLY A 6 -4.77 28.12 23.68
N THR A 7 -3.53 27.81 23.26
CA THR A 7 -2.82 28.60 22.25
C THR A 7 -3.43 28.35 20.87
N VAL A 8 -3.79 29.42 20.18
CA VAL A 8 -4.25 29.33 18.77
C VAL A 8 -3.04 29.08 17.88
N VAL A 9 -3.11 28.03 17.10
CA VAL A 9 -2.07 27.65 16.12
C VAL A 9 -2.70 27.22 14.81
N THR A 10 -1.97 27.39 13.72
CA THR A 10 -2.32 26.83 12.40
C THR A 10 -1.38 25.66 12.12
N VAL A 11 -1.94 24.50 11.81
CA VAL A 11 -1.17 23.32 11.39
C VAL A 11 -1.28 23.19 9.86
N SER A 12 -0.14 23.08 9.19
CA SER A 12 -0.07 22.86 7.75
C SER A 12 0.73 21.58 7.46
N CYS A 13 0.15 20.69 6.68
CA CYS A 13 0.80 19.50 6.14
C CYS A 13 0.97 19.60 4.61
N ALA A 14 0.89 20.83 4.05
CA ALA A 14 0.92 21.08 2.61
C ALA A 14 2.33 21.00 1.98
N GLN A 15 3.36 20.64 2.74
CA GLN A 15 4.77 20.70 2.31
C GLN A 15 5.46 19.33 2.35
N GLY A 16 4.71 18.27 1.99
CA GLY A 16 5.24 16.90 1.95
C GLY A 16 5.32 16.24 3.33
N GLY A 17 6.33 15.42 3.56
CA GLY A 17 6.47 14.57 4.74
C GLY A 17 6.64 15.29 6.10
N SER A 18 6.63 16.62 6.14
CA SER A 18 6.77 17.42 7.37
C SER A 18 5.56 18.29 7.65
N GLY A 19 4.94 18.15 8.82
CA GLY A 19 3.93 19.08 9.32
C GLY A 19 4.59 20.31 9.95
N ARG A 20 4.06 21.51 9.67
CA ARG A 20 4.47 22.79 10.29
C ARG A 20 3.40 23.34 11.19
N VAL A 21 3.81 23.84 12.34
CA VAL A 21 2.93 24.52 13.30
C VAL A 21 3.30 26.01 13.31
N TYR A 22 2.35 26.84 12.93
CA TYR A 22 2.49 28.31 12.93
C TYR A 22 1.78 28.88 14.15
N GLN A 23 2.33 29.93 14.73
CA GLN A 23 1.69 30.64 15.82
C GLN A 23 0.53 31.48 15.27
N GLY A 24 -0.64 31.39 15.91
CA GLY A 24 -1.84 32.14 15.54
C GLY A 24 -2.63 31.52 14.39
N ALA A 25 -3.66 32.23 13.96
CA ALA A 25 -4.47 31.92 12.79
C ALA A 25 -3.81 32.52 11.54
N VAL A 26 -3.26 31.67 10.69
CA VAL A 26 -2.64 32.09 9.42
C VAL A 26 -3.74 32.15 8.33
N PRO A 27 -3.83 33.25 7.55
CA PRO A 27 -4.75 33.33 6.42
C PRO A 27 -4.44 32.23 5.38
N PHE A 28 -5.48 31.60 4.82
CA PHE A 28 -5.36 30.67 3.73
C PHE A 28 -6.41 30.95 2.66
N ALA A 29 -6.11 30.62 1.40
CA ALA A 29 -7.05 30.67 0.30
C ALA A 29 -7.59 29.26 0.02
N VAL A 30 -8.90 29.17 -0.25
CA VAL A 30 -9.52 27.94 -0.72
C VAL A 30 -9.77 28.08 -2.22
N GLU A 31 -9.04 27.33 -3.00
CA GLU A 31 -9.28 27.21 -4.44
C GLU A 31 -10.33 26.12 -4.71
N ARG A 32 -11.37 26.47 -5.45
CA ARG A 32 -12.36 25.50 -5.92
C ARG A 32 -12.01 25.13 -7.35
N ALA A 33 -11.73 23.85 -7.59
CA ALA A 33 -11.49 23.32 -8.92
C ALA A 33 -12.79 22.72 -9.49
N ASP A 34 -13.12 23.09 -10.73
CA ASP A 34 -14.14 22.37 -11.51
C ASP A 34 -13.51 21.07 -12.03
N LEU A 35 -14.07 19.95 -11.59
CA LEU A 35 -13.60 18.61 -11.95
C LEU A 35 -14.21 18.10 -13.26
N GLY A 36 -15.33 18.71 -13.69
CA GLY A 36 -16.11 18.22 -14.85
C GLY A 36 -15.42 18.40 -16.20
N GLY A 37 -14.41 19.26 -16.29
CA GLY A 37 -13.70 19.57 -17.53
C GLY A 37 -12.26 19.08 -17.60
N LEU A 38 -11.78 18.35 -16.59
CA LEU A 38 -10.38 17.87 -16.58
C LEU A 38 -10.21 16.65 -17.50
N PRO A 39 -9.42 16.73 -18.58
CA PRO A 39 -9.15 15.58 -19.45
C PRO A 39 -8.47 14.46 -18.69
N ARG A 40 -8.57 13.22 -19.19
CA ARG A 40 -7.86 12.07 -18.63
C ARG A 40 -6.53 11.86 -19.33
N PRO A 41 -5.39 11.81 -18.61
CA PRO A 41 -4.09 11.51 -19.20
C PRO A 41 -4.04 10.05 -19.72
N GLN A 42 -3.08 9.74 -20.58
CA GLN A 42 -2.80 8.37 -21.01
C GLN A 42 -2.27 7.53 -19.83
N THR A 43 -1.38 8.10 -19.03
CA THR A 43 -0.93 7.52 -17.77
C THR A 43 -2.09 7.48 -16.77
N GLU A 44 -2.39 6.33 -16.22
CA GLU A 44 -3.47 6.17 -15.24
C GLU A 44 -3.13 6.89 -13.94
N ILE A 45 -4.06 7.72 -13.48
CA ILE A 45 -3.97 8.38 -12.18
C ILE A 45 -4.75 7.57 -11.17
N MET A 46 -4.04 6.88 -10.31
CA MET A 46 -4.62 6.10 -9.24
C MET A 46 -4.46 6.78 -7.88
N ILE A 47 -5.12 6.26 -6.86
CA ILE A 47 -5.14 6.85 -5.52
C ILE A 47 -4.51 5.91 -4.51
N ASN A 48 -3.71 6.47 -3.58
CA ASN A 48 -3.29 5.79 -2.36
C ASN A 48 -4.38 5.96 -1.29
N LEU A 49 -4.90 4.87 -0.77
CA LEU A 49 -5.97 4.88 0.22
C LEU A 49 -5.71 3.83 1.31
N GLY A 50 -5.76 4.25 2.57
CA GLY A 50 -5.62 3.35 3.71
C GLY A 50 -6.93 3.22 4.50
N ASN A 51 -7.63 4.34 4.71
CA ASN A 51 -8.84 4.38 5.54
C ASN A 51 -10.12 4.15 4.69
N PRO A 52 -10.89 3.07 4.95
CA PRO A 52 -12.15 2.79 4.25
C PRO A 52 -13.20 3.90 4.39
N ASP A 53 -13.22 4.64 5.51
CA ASP A 53 -14.19 5.72 5.74
C ASP A 53 -14.05 6.87 4.75
N LEU A 54 -12.86 7.03 4.18
CA LEU A 54 -12.58 8.05 3.16
C LEU A 54 -12.86 7.57 1.74
N ALA A 55 -13.10 6.28 1.52
CA ALA A 55 -13.18 5.67 0.20
C ALA A 55 -14.23 6.32 -0.69
N PHE A 56 -15.46 6.43 -0.20
CA PHE A 56 -16.56 7.01 -0.96
C PHE A 56 -16.30 8.46 -1.34
N LYS A 57 -15.87 9.30 -0.39
CA LYS A 57 -15.54 10.70 -0.67
C LYS A 57 -14.40 10.83 -1.68
N THR A 58 -13.39 10.01 -1.55
CA THR A 58 -12.19 10.05 -2.39
C THR A 58 -12.49 9.54 -3.82
N SER A 59 -13.44 8.63 -3.99
CA SER A 59 -13.79 8.08 -5.31
C SER A 59 -14.36 9.13 -6.28
N PHE A 60 -14.83 10.28 -5.80
CA PHE A 60 -15.28 11.39 -6.64
C PHE A 60 -14.15 12.23 -7.25
N LEU A 61 -12.91 12.09 -6.76
CA LEU A 61 -11.78 12.70 -7.43
C LEU A 61 -11.58 12.06 -8.81
N PRO A 62 -11.03 12.81 -9.80
CA PRO A 62 -10.66 12.20 -11.07
C PRO A 62 -9.58 11.13 -10.84
N ASN A 63 -9.92 9.88 -11.10
CA ASN A 63 -9.03 8.75 -10.87
C ASN A 63 -9.36 7.57 -11.79
N ASP A 64 -8.42 6.65 -11.91
CA ASP A 64 -8.56 5.39 -12.64
C ASP A 64 -8.64 4.18 -11.70
N GLY A 65 -8.68 4.41 -10.37
CA GLY A 65 -8.81 3.37 -9.36
C GLY A 65 -7.92 3.62 -8.15
N VAL A 66 -7.70 2.59 -7.35
CA VAL A 66 -6.81 2.60 -6.18
C VAL A 66 -5.55 1.80 -6.50
N GLY A 67 -4.40 2.47 -6.55
CA GLY A 67 -3.12 1.81 -6.84
C GLY A 67 -2.44 1.23 -5.60
N LEU A 68 -2.85 1.68 -4.41
CA LEU A 68 -2.41 1.11 -3.15
C LEU A 68 -3.50 1.26 -2.07
N ALA A 69 -4.19 0.17 -1.77
CA ALA A 69 -4.99 0.03 -0.55
C ALA A 69 -4.15 -0.71 0.50
N ARG A 70 -3.88 -0.05 1.62
CA ARG A 70 -3.05 -0.60 2.70
C ARG A 70 -3.92 -1.31 3.73
N MET A 71 -3.81 -2.63 3.79
CA MET A 71 -4.52 -3.48 4.72
C MET A 71 -4.19 -3.16 6.19
N GLU A 72 -2.98 -2.70 6.45
CA GLU A 72 -2.48 -2.35 7.78
C GLU A 72 -3.36 -1.31 8.49
N PHE A 73 -3.91 -0.35 7.76
CA PHE A 73 -4.83 0.64 8.34
C PHE A 73 -6.12 0.00 8.84
N ILE A 74 -6.65 -0.98 8.10
CA ILE A 74 -7.85 -1.71 8.52
C ILE A 74 -7.55 -2.54 9.77
N VAL A 75 -6.37 -3.20 9.79
CA VAL A 75 -5.95 -3.98 10.96
C VAL A 75 -5.79 -3.08 12.19
N ASN A 76 -5.10 -1.94 12.05
CA ASN A 76 -4.85 -1.03 13.16
C ASN A 76 -6.11 -0.34 13.70
N GLU A 77 -7.01 0.07 12.82
CA GLU A 77 -8.15 0.92 13.21
C GLU A 77 -9.41 0.11 13.51
N SER A 78 -9.63 -0.99 12.77
CA SER A 78 -10.88 -1.75 12.86
C SER A 78 -10.73 -3.08 13.59
N ILE A 79 -9.59 -3.77 13.45
CA ILE A 79 -9.35 -5.07 14.09
C ILE A 79 -8.63 -4.89 15.43
N LYS A 80 -7.54 -4.13 15.46
CA LYS A 80 -6.77 -3.69 16.64
C LYS A 80 -6.02 -4.78 17.39
N ALA A 81 -6.14 -6.04 17.01
CA ALA A 81 -5.49 -7.17 17.64
C ALA A 81 -4.63 -7.94 16.64
N HIS A 82 -3.59 -8.58 17.14
CA HIS A 82 -2.76 -9.47 16.33
C HIS A 82 -3.58 -10.67 15.82
N PRO A 83 -3.48 -11.06 14.53
CA PRO A 83 -4.30 -12.16 13.99
C PRO A 83 -4.17 -13.48 14.77
N LEU A 84 -2.94 -13.81 15.19
CA LEU A 84 -2.71 -15.03 15.97
C LEU A 84 -3.21 -14.93 17.40
N ALA A 85 -3.26 -13.74 18.00
CA ALA A 85 -3.85 -13.52 19.30
C ALA A 85 -5.39 -13.71 19.28
N LEU A 86 -6.02 -13.37 18.16
CA LEU A 86 -7.44 -13.67 17.94
C LEU A 86 -7.70 -15.15 17.78
N LEU A 87 -6.79 -15.90 17.12
CA LEU A 87 -6.92 -17.37 16.94
C LEU A 87 -6.58 -18.14 18.21
N HIS A 88 -5.62 -17.66 18.99
CA HIS A 88 -5.04 -18.34 20.16
C HIS A 88 -5.02 -17.43 21.39
N PRO A 89 -6.18 -16.92 21.88
CA PRO A 89 -6.23 -15.99 22.99
C PRO A 89 -5.66 -16.59 24.30
N GLU A 90 -5.65 -17.91 24.41
CA GLU A 90 -5.06 -18.64 25.55
C GLU A 90 -3.52 -18.47 25.64
N ARG A 91 -2.87 -18.09 24.53
CA ARG A 91 -1.42 -17.85 24.47
C ARG A 91 -1.04 -16.41 24.83
N VAL A 92 -2.00 -15.49 24.90
CA VAL A 92 -1.75 -14.11 25.30
C VAL A 92 -1.45 -14.05 26.79
N SER A 93 -0.26 -13.57 27.15
CA SER A 93 0.23 -13.59 28.52
C SER A 93 -0.44 -12.54 29.41
N ASP A 94 -0.74 -11.34 28.88
CA ASP A 94 -1.41 -10.27 29.62
C ASP A 94 -2.91 -10.57 29.80
N PRO A 95 -3.39 -10.74 31.05
CA PRO A 95 -4.81 -11.00 31.31
C PRO A 95 -5.74 -9.88 30.86
N ALA A 96 -5.27 -8.62 30.86
CA ALA A 96 -6.09 -7.48 30.45
C ALA A 96 -6.29 -7.48 28.92
N GLU A 97 -5.22 -7.75 28.16
CA GLU A 97 -5.32 -7.89 26.72
C GLU A 97 -6.16 -9.10 26.32
N ARG A 98 -6.00 -10.24 26.99
CA ARG A 98 -6.84 -11.42 26.78
C ARG A 98 -8.31 -11.11 26.99
N ALA A 99 -8.66 -10.48 28.11
CA ALA A 99 -10.04 -10.09 28.42
C ALA A 99 -10.58 -9.09 27.38
N TRP A 100 -9.73 -8.21 26.88
CA TRP A 100 -10.11 -7.28 25.84
C TRP A 100 -10.38 -8.00 24.50
N ILE A 101 -9.54 -8.94 24.11
CA ILE A 101 -9.75 -9.82 22.92
C ILE A 101 -11.09 -10.55 23.08
N GLU A 102 -11.33 -11.21 24.21
CA GLU A 102 -12.60 -11.89 24.49
C GLU A 102 -13.82 -10.97 24.36
N SER A 103 -13.64 -9.69 24.72
CA SER A 103 -14.69 -8.67 24.55
C SER A 103 -14.99 -8.33 23.11
N LEU A 104 -13.97 -8.31 22.22
CA LEU A 104 -14.13 -8.10 20.79
C LEU A 104 -14.90 -9.23 20.12
N LEU A 105 -14.71 -10.44 20.59
CA LEU A 105 -15.30 -11.64 19.99
C LEU A 105 -16.80 -11.81 20.30
N ARG A 106 -17.36 -10.96 21.17
CA ARG A 106 -18.79 -11.03 21.49
C ARG A 106 -19.65 -10.77 20.25
N GLY A 107 -20.44 -11.79 19.88
CA GLY A 107 -21.31 -11.72 18.70
C GLY A 107 -20.67 -12.30 17.43
N HIS A 108 -19.42 -12.76 17.49
CA HIS A 108 -18.74 -13.50 16.43
C HIS A 108 -18.59 -14.97 16.83
N ALA A 109 -18.48 -15.87 15.85
CA ALA A 109 -18.35 -17.30 16.09
C ALA A 109 -17.01 -17.62 16.78
N ASP A 110 -15.93 -16.98 16.33
CA ASP A 110 -14.57 -17.11 16.83
C ASP A 110 -13.71 -15.94 16.37
N GLY A 111 -12.42 -15.90 16.78
CA GLY A 111 -11.50 -14.85 16.44
C GLY A 111 -11.11 -14.81 14.95
N GLY A 112 -11.08 -15.95 14.29
CA GLY A 112 -10.85 -16.04 12.84
C GLY A 112 -12.00 -15.40 12.06
N SER A 113 -13.24 -15.73 12.42
CA SER A 113 -14.45 -15.14 11.84
C SER A 113 -14.47 -13.61 12.03
N TYR A 114 -14.16 -13.14 13.23
CA TYR A 114 -14.05 -11.71 13.52
C TYR A 114 -13.04 -11.02 12.60
N PHE A 115 -11.81 -11.55 12.49
CA PHE A 115 -10.77 -10.99 11.64
C PHE A 115 -11.20 -10.93 10.17
N ILE A 116 -11.70 -12.07 9.64
CA ILE A 116 -12.15 -12.17 8.25
C ILE A 116 -13.27 -11.18 7.96
N GLU A 117 -14.26 -11.05 8.83
CA GLU A 117 -15.38 -10.14 8.65
C GLU A 117 -14.90 -8.68 8.61
N ARG A 118 -14.11 -8.25 9.60
CA ARG A 118 -13.65 -6.87 9.68
C ARG A 118 -12.73 -6.49 8.52
N LEU A 119 -11.81 -7.38 8.15
CA LEU A 119 -10.92 -7.13 7.02
C LEU A 119 -11.70 -7.08 5.70
N ALA A 120 -12.63 -8.02 5.49
CA ALA A 120 -13.46 -8.05 4.31
C ALA A 120 -14.39 -6.82 4.21
N GLU A 121 -14.97 -6.36 5.31
CA GLU A 121 -15.77 -5.13 5.37
C GLU A 121 -14.94 -3.91 4.93
N GLY A 122 -13.73 -3.76 5.47
CA GLY A 122 -12.87 -2.62 5.15
C GLY A 122 -12.43 -2.62 3.68
N VAL A 123 -11.90 -3.75 3.20
CA VAL A 123 -11.49 -3.89 1.79
C VAL A 123 -12.70 -3.79 0.86
N GLY A 124 -13.80 -4.44 1.21
CA GLY A 124 -15.05 -4.40 0.45
C GLY A 124 -15.61 -2.98 0.31
N THR A 125 -15.54 -2.17 1.38
CA THR A 125 -15.93 -0.75 1.34
C THR A 125 -15.10 0.03 0.33
N ILE A 126 -13.79 -0.16 0.31
CA ILE A 126 -12.91 0.49 -0.68
C ILE A 126 -13.25 0.00 -2.09
N ALA A 127 -13.34 -1.32 -2.28
CA ALA A 127 -13.60 -1.91 -3.59
C ALA A 127 -14.94 -1.48 -4.18
N ALA A 128 -16.00 -1.43 -3.36
CA ALA A 128 -17.33 -0.98 -3.77
C ALA A 128 -17.34 0.51 -4.14
N ALA A 129 -16.68 1.37 -3.36
CA ALA A 129 -16.62 2.81 -3.63
C ALA A 129 -15.95 3.14 -4.98
N PHE A 130 -15.03 2.31 -5.44
CA PHE A 130 -14.33 2.51 -6.70
C PHE A 130 -14.84 1.63 -7.85
N TRP A 131 -15.82 0.76 -7.62
CA TRP A 131 -16.37 -0.10 -8.66
C TRP A 131 -16.78 0.69 -9.91
N PRO A 132 -16.50 0.23 -11.16
CA PRO A 132 -15.77 -1.00 -11.54
C PRO A 132 -14.24 -0.81 -11.72
N LYS A 133 -13.67 0.31 -11.27
CA LYS A 133 -12.24 0.61 -11.38
C LYS A 133 -11.41 -0.34 -10.51
N PRO A 134 -10.17 -0.67 -10.92
CA PRO A 134 -9.32 -1.57 -10.16
C PRO A 134 -8.94 -1.02 -8.79
N VAL A 135 -8.84 -1.91 -7.82
CA VAL A 135 -8.37 -1.63 -6.47
C VAL A 135 -7.23 -2.61 -6.14
N VAL A 136 -6.01 -2.10 -6.09
CA VAL A 136 -4.83 -2.90 -5.74
C VAL A 136 -4.70 -2.93 -4.22
N VAL A 137 -4.97 -4.09 -3.63
CA VAL A 137 -4.88 -4.33 -2.19
C VAL A 137 -3.54 -4.97 -1.87
N ARG A 138 -2.71 -4.26 -1.11
CA ARG A 138 -1.46 -4.82 -0.59
C ARG A 138 -1.78 -5.74 0.59
N LEU A 139 -1.35 -7.00 0.49
CA LEU A 139 -1.34 -7.93 1.61
C LEU A 139 -0.46 -7.37 2.74
N SER A 140 -0.67 -7.78 3.97
CA SER A 140 -0.08 -7.14 5.14
C SER A 140 1.46 -7.08 5.09
N ASP A 141 2.01 -5.90 5.36
CA ASP A 141 3.44 -5.61 5.33
C ASP A 141 3.92 -5.03 6.68
N PHE A 142 3.34 -5.50 7.76
CA PHE A 142 3.81 -5.14 9.09
C PHE A 142 5.22 -5.69 9.35
N LYS A 143 6.02 -4.87 9.94
CA LYS A 143 7.29 -5.29 10.58
C LYS A 143 6.98 -6.00 11.90
N SER A 144 7.91 -6.80 12.42
CA SER A 144 7.74 -7.52 13.69
C SER A 144 7.39 -6.59 14.86
N ASN A 145 8.06 -5.44 14.97
CA ASN A 145 7.77 -4.45 16.00
C ASN A 145 6.40 -3.77 15.85
N GLU A 146 5.90 -3.63 14.62
CA GLU A 146 4.56 -3.08 14.36
C GLU A 146 3.47 -4.09 14.73
N TYR A 147 3.66 -5.36 14.35
CA TYR A 147 2.75 -6.43 14.77
C TYR A 147 2.77 -6.66 16.28
N ALA A 148 3.96 -6.58 16.92
CA ALA A 148 4.09 -6.67 18.37
C ALA A 148 3.28 -5.57 19.11
N SER A 149 3.12 -4.39 18.51
CA SER A 149 2.34 -3.30 19.09
C SER A 149 0.82 -3.49 19.05
N LEU A 150 0.31 -4.45 18.28
CA LEU A 150 -1.10 -4.81 18.31
C LEU A 150 -1.43 -5.58 19.59
N VAL A 151 -2.68 -5.51 20.03
CA VAL A 151 -3.11 -6.23 21.24
C VAL A 151 -2.82 -7.73 21.12
N GLY A 152 -2.10 -8.27 22.07
CA GLY A 152 -1.62 -9.66 22.11
C GLY A 152 -0.43 -9.94 21.19
N GLY A 153 0.13 -8.93 20.52
CA GLY A 153 1.18 -9.12 19.51
C GLY A 153 2.54 -9.53 20.08
N ASP A 154 2.91 -9.01 21.24
CA ASP A 154 4.19 -9.28 21.90
C ASP A 154 4.46 -10.78 22.13
N ASP A 155 3.42 -11.58 22.33
CA ASP A 155 3.53 -13.02 22.56
C ASP A 155 3.77 -13.85 21.28
N PHE A 156 3.60 -13.24 20.10
CA PHE A 156 3.70 -13.93 18.81
C PHE A 156 4.84 -13.43 17.92
N GLU A 157 5.40 -12.27 18.22
CA GLU A 157 6.39 -11.65 17.37
C GLU A 157 7.82 -11.78 17.89
N PRO A 158 8.79 -12.03 16.98
CA PRO A 158 10.19 -12.05 17.38
C PRO A 158 10.70 -10.62 17.65
N VAL A 159 11.61 -10.50 18.61
CA VAL A 159 12.40 -9.27 18.78
C VAL A 159 13.54 -9.29 17.77
N GLU A 160 13.53 -8.35 16.84
CA GLU A 160 14.55 -8.24 15.78
C GLU A 160 15.41 -6.98 15.97
N ALA A 161 16.69 -7.10 15.68
CA ALA A 161 17.60 -5.96 15.70
C ALA A 161 17.31 -4.96 14.56
N ASN A 162 16.81 -5.44 13.43
CA ASN A 162 16.44 -4.61 12.28
C ASN A 162 15.13 -5.12 11.63
N PRO A 163 13.96 -4.77 12.18
CA PRO A 163 12.67 -5.19 11.65
C PRO A 163 12.41 -4.73 10.22
N MET A 164 13.05 -3.63 9.79
CA MET A 164 12.87 -3.06 8.46
C MET A 164 13.25 -4.05 7.34
N ILE A 165 14.27 -4.86 7.55
CA ILE A 165 14.73 -5.90 6.62
C ILE A 165 14.54 -7.32 7.18
N GLY A 166 13.79 -7.45 8.25
CA GLY A 166 13.56 -8.68 9.00
C GLY A 166 12.36 -9.49 8.51
N PHE A 167 11.59 -10.02 9.45
CA PHE A 167 10.43 -10.89 9.24
C PHE A 167 9.19 -10.06 8.86
N ARG A 168 9.08 -9.69 7.60
CA ARG A 168 7.97 -8.88 7.03
C ARG A 168 7.59 -9.34 5.62
N GLY A 169 6.37 -8.97 5.20
CA GLY A 169 5.85 -9.22 3.86
C GLY A 169 5.89 -10.71 3.49
N ALA A 170 6.30 -11.01 2.26
CA ALA A 170 6.29 -12.34 1.68
C ALA A 170 6.93 -13.44 2.56
N SER A 171 7.99 -13.10 3.31
CA SER A 171 8.67 -14.08 4.17
C SER A 171 7.79 -14.65 5.29
N ARG A 172 6.74 -13.93 5.70
CA ARG A 172 5.81 -14.35 6.76
C ARG A 172 4.80 -15.37 6.28
N TYR A 173 4.29 -15.20 5.07
CA TYR A 173 3.02 -15.77 4.64
C TYR A 173 2.98 -17.30 4.63
N ALA A 174 4.07 -17.94 4.27
CA ALA A 174 4.20 -19.39 4.30
C ALA A 174 5.01 -19.91 5.51
N HIS A 175 5.52 -19.01 6.36
CA HIS A 175 6.31 -19.38 7.52
C HIS A 175 5.40 -19.92 8.64
N PRO A 176 5.75 -21.04 9.32
CA PRO A 176 4.92 -21.63 10.39
C PRO A 176 4.51 -20.65 11.49
N ALA A 177 5.35 -19.66 11.79
CA ALA A 177 5.06 -18.64 12.81
C ALA A 177 3.91 -17.70 12.44
N TYR A 178 3.48 -17.62 11.15
CA TYR A 178 2.44 -16.67 10.73
C TYR A 178 1.45 -17.23 9.70
N SER A 179 1.67 -18.42 9.16
CA SER A 179 0.85 -18.98 8.07
C SER A 179 -0.65 -19.09 8.38
N GLU A 180 -1.02 -19.26 9.66
CA GLU A 180 -2.43 -19.22 10.11
C GLU A 180 -3.02 -17.80 9.98
N GLY A 181 -2.28 -16.76 10.37
CA GLY A 181 -2.69 -15.37 10.19
C GLY A 181 -2.84 -15.01 8.71
N PHE A 182 -1.91 -15.48 7.86
CA PHE A 182 -2.02 -15.27 6.41
C PHE A 182 -3.22 -15.99 5.80
N ALA A 183 -3.60 -17.16 6.31
CA ALA A 183 -4.80 -17.85 5.86
C ALA A 183 -6.07 -17.03 6.13
N LEU A 184 -6.14 -16.28 7.23
CA LEU A 184 -7.25 -15.36 7.52
C LEU A 184 -7.29 -14.20 6.51
N GLU A 185 -6.14 -13.62 6.15
CA GLU A 185 -6.07 -12.57 5.12
C GLU A 185 -6.58 -13.10 3.77
N CYS A 186 -6.14 -14.27 3.37
CA CYS A 186 -6.62 -14.92 2.14
C CYS A 186 -8.13 -15.18 2.18
N ALA A 187 -8.65 -15.67 3.29
CA ALA A 187 -10.08 -15.91 3.44
C ALA A 187 -10.91 -14.62 3.35
N ALA A 188 -10.41 -13.53 3.93
CA ALA A 188 -11.04 -12.22 3.80
C ALA A 188 -11.05 -11.73 2.34
N MET A 189 -9.95 -11.85 1.61
CA MET A 189 -9.86 -11.46 0.20
C MET A 189 -10.76 -12.33 -0.69
N LYS A 190 -10.83 -13.62 -0.40
CA LYS A 190 -11.76 -14.53 -1.09
C LYS A 190 -13.20 -14.09 -0.86
N ARG A 191 -13.59 -13.80 0.38
CA ARG A 191 -14.93 -13.30 0.73
C ARG A 191 -15.26 -12.01 -0.03
N VAL A 192 -14.34 -11.07 -0.12
CA VAL A 192 -14.53 -9.82 -0.89
C VAL A 192 -14.80 -10.12 -2.37
N ARG A 193 -14.00 -10.99 -2.98
CA ARG A 193 -14.10 -11.24 -4.42
C ARG A 193 -15.28 -12.16 -4.79
N GLU A 194 -15.52 -13.20 -4.00
CA GLU A 194 -16.50 -14.24 -4.34
C GLU A 194 -17.86 -13.96 -3.70
N ASP A 195 -17.92 -13.75 -2.37
CA ASP A 195 -19.20 -13.59 -1.67
C ASP A 195 -19.79 -12.19 -1.87
N MET A 196 -18.95 -11.14 -1.85
CA MET A 196 -19.40 -9.76 -2.12
C MET A 196 -19.42 -9.42 -3.62
N GLY A 197 -18.84 -10.25 -4.48
CA GLY A 197 -18.78 -10.05 -5.93
C GLY A 197 -17.88 -8.91 -6.40
N LEU A 198 -16.96 -8.43 -5.55
CA LEU A 198 -16.07 -7.29 -5.84
C LEU A 198 -14.77 -7.77 -6.52
N ASN A 199 -14.92 -8.27 -7.75
CA ASN A 199 -13.80 -8.82 -8.55
C ASN A 199 -12.84 -7.76 -9.11
N ASN A 200 -13.09 -6.47 -8.89
CA ASN A 200 -12.17 -5.37 -9.20
C ASN A 200 -10.96 -5.30 -8.25
N VAL A 201 -10.91 -6.13 -7.22
CA VAL A 201 -9.77 -6.24 -6.31
C VAL A 201 -8.63 -7.02 -6.99
N ILE A 202 -7.44 -6.41 -7.04
CA ILE A 202 -6.15 -6.99 -7.43
C ILE A 202 -5.35 -7.17 -6.15
N LEU A 203 -4.69 -8.31 -5.95
CA LEU A 203 -3.86 -8.55 -4.77
C LEU A 203 -2.41 -8.20 -5.07
N MET A 204 -1.71 -7.59 -4.13
CA MET A 204 -0.31 -7.24 -4.27
C MET A 204 0.51 -7.81 -3.12
N VAL A 205 1.55 -8.58 -3.47
CA VAL A 205 2.47 -9.21 -2.52
C VAL A 205 3.63 -8.26 -2.23
N PRO A 206 3.78 -7.77 -0.98
CA PRO A 206 4.87 -6.89 -0.60
C PRO A 206 6.16 -7.67 -0.28
N PHE A 207 7.27 -6.98 -0.40
CA PHE A 207 8.59 -7.35 0.10
C PHE A 207 9.06 -8.76 -0.29
N VAL A 208 8.87 -9.10 -1.57
CA VAL A 208 9.28 -10.41 -2.14
C VAL A 208 10.76 -10.37 -2.50
N ARG A 209 11.59 -11.07 -1.75
CA ARG A 209 13.05 -10.99 -1.88
C ARG A 209 13.61 -11.87 -2.99
N ARG A 210 13.07 -13.08 -3.17
CA ARG A 210 13.62 -14.12 -4.04
C ARG A 210 12.55 -14.80 -4.87
N LEU A 211 12.94 -15.36 -6.02
CA LEU A 211 12.02 -16.11 -6.88
C LEU A 211 11.39 -17.31 -6.16
N ALA A 212 12.17 -18.05 -5.39
CA ALA A 212 11.66 -19.18 -4.61
C ALA A 212 10.63 -18.74 -3.55
N GLU A 213 10.83 -17.58 -2.94
CA GLU A 213 9.86 -16.99 -2.00
C GLU A 213 8.56 -16.60 -2.72
N ALA A 214 8.65 -16.00 -3.92
CA ALA A 214 7.49 -15.74 -4.76
C ALA A 214 6.71 -17.01 -5.09
N ASP A 215 7.40 -18.07 -5.50
CA ASP A 215 6.79 -19.36 -5.81
C ASP A 215 6.07 -19.94 -4.58
N THR A 216 6.70 -19.87 -3.39
CA THR A 216 6.13 -20.35 -2.14
C THR A 216 4.87 -19.58 -1.74
N VAL A 217 4.90 -18.24 -1.83
CA VAL A 217 3.74 -17.39 -1.49
C VAL A 217 2.58 -17.63 -2.46
N LEU A 218 2.84 -17.67 -3.76
CA LEU A 218 1.81 -17.94 -4.75
C LEU A 218 1.17 -19.31 -4.59
N ALA A 219 1.98 -20.35 -4.23
CA ALA A 219 1.46 -21.65 -3.89
C ALA A 219 0.56 -21.60 -2.65
N LYS A 220 0.99 -20.89 -1.59
CA LYS A 220 0.20 -20.71 -0.37
C LYS A 220 -1.12 -19.98 -0.63
N MET A 221 -1.10 -18.93 -1.44
CA MET A 221 -2.32 -18.23 -1.86
C MET A 221 -3.27 -19.18 -2.62
N ALA A 222 -2.74 -19.97 -3.53
CA ALA A 222 -3.53 -20.95 -4.30
C ALA A 222 -4.14 -22.04 -3.39
N GLU A 223 -3.41 -22.53 -2.38
CA GLU A 223 -3.95 -23.44 -1.34
C GLU A 223 -5.13 -22.82 -0.59
N CYS A 224 -5.08 -21.51 -0.34
CA CYS A 224 -6.17 -20.75 0.29
C CYS A 224 -7.30 -20.37 -0.70
N GLY A 225 -7.23 -20.82 -1.95
CA GLY A 225 -8.25 -20.56 -2.97
C GLY A 225 -8.07 -19.25 -3.74
N LEU A 226 -6.93 -18.57 -3.62
CA LEU A 226 -6.58 -17.36 -4.35
C LEU A 226 -5.51 -17.67 -5.40
N LYS A 227 -5.90 -18.37 -6.45
CA LYS A 227 -4.99 -18.74 -7.54
C LYS A 227 -5.01 -17.68 -8.64
N ARG A 228 -3.83 -17.27 -9.09
CA ARG A 228 -3.65 -16.34 -10.20
C ARG A 228 -4.41 -16.79 -11.44
N GLY A 229 -5.22 -15.90 -12.01
CA GLY A 229 -6.03 -16.13 -13.20
C GLY A 229 -7.42 -16.73 -12.90
N ASP A 230 -7.65 -17.34 -11.75
CA ASP A 230 -8.97 -17.87 -11.39
C ASP A 230 -9.92 -16.70 -11.09
N ASN A 231 -11.12 -16.70 -11.68
CA ASN A 231 -12.09 -15.60 -11.60
C ASN A 231 -11.46 -14.22 -11.91
N ASP A 232 -10.59 -14.16 -12.93
CA ASP A 232 -9.84 -12.97 -13.33
C ASP A 232 -8.96 -12.36 -12.24
N LEU A 233 -8.56 -13.14 -11.22
CA LEU A 233 -7.68 -12.68 -10.19
C LEU A 233 -6.30 -12.34 -10.74
N LYS A 234 -5.92 -11.07 -10.65
CA LYS A 234 -4.56 -10.60 -10.91
C LYS A 234 -3.79 -10.52 -9.59
N ILE A 235 -2.53 -10.94 -9.65
CA ILE A 235 -1.61 -10.84 -8.52
C ILE A 235 -0.42 -10.01 -8.96
N TYR A 236 -0.20 -8.88 -8.30
CA TYR A 236 0.95 -8.00 -8.48
C TYR A 236 2.01 -8.30 -7.43
N ALA A 237 3.24 -7.90 -7.70
CA ALA A 237 4.28 -7.76 -6.68
C ALA A 237 4.61 -6.29 -6.47
N MET A 238 4.92 -5.92 -5.23
CA MET A 238 5.54 -4.64 -4.96
C MET A 238 7.02 -4.73 -5.34
N CYS A 239 7.42 -3.94 -6.34
CA CYS A 239 8.81 -3.84 -6.78
C CYS A 239 9.53 -2.83 -5.90
N GLU A 240 10.10 -3.29 -4.82
CA GLU A 240 10.67 -2.44 -3.77
C GLU A 240 12.01 -2.94 -3.23
N ILE A 241 12.49 -4.04 -3.79
CA ILE A 241 13.78 -4.64 -3.46
C ILE A 241 14.63 -4.64 -4.74
N PRO A 242 15.91 -4.21 -4.71
CA PRO A 242 16.78 -4.20 -5.88
C PRO A 242 16.80 -5.52 -6.66
N ASN A 243 16.68 -6.67 -5.97
CA ASN A 243 16.61 -7.98 -6.61
C ASN A 243 15.38 -8.15 -7.51
N ASN A 244 14.27 -7.45 -7.24
CA ASN A 244 13.10 -7.48 -8.12
C ASN A 244 13.42 -6.84 -9.47
N VAL A 245 14.21 -5.78 -9.47
CA VAL A 245 14.64 -5.07 -10.67
C VAL A 245 15.70 -5.88 -11.43
N ILE A 246 16.70 -6.42 -10.73
CA ILE A 246 17.78 -7.23 -11.33
C ILE A 246 17.22 -8.47 -12.02
N LEU A 247 16.23 -9.13 -11.43
CA LEU A 247 15.61 -10.35 -11.96
C LEU A 247 14.21 -10.11 -12.52
N ILE A 248 13.94 -8.91 -13.03
CA ILE A 248 12.60 -8.47 -13.43
C ILE A 248 11.91 -9.44 -14.40
N ASP A 249 12.62 -9.97 -15.40
CA ASP A 249 12.06 -10.91 -16.38
C ASP A 249 11.64 -12.24 -15.74
N ALA A 250 12.33 -12.66 -14.69
CA ALA A 250 11.99 -13.88 -13.97
C ALA A 250 10.80 -13.67 -13.01
N PHE A 251 10.72 -12.51 -12.36
CA PHE A 251 9.58 -12.13 -11.54
C PHE A 251 8.32 -11.88 -12.40
N ALA A 252 8.47 -11.26 -13.58
CA ALA A 252 7.38 -10.97 -14.51
C ALA A 252 6.60 -12.22 -14.96
N ARG A 253 7.24 -13.39 -15.00
CA ARG A 253 6.55 -14.66 -15.29
C ARG A 253 5.59 -15.10 -14.17
N ARG A 254 5.77 -14.59 -12.96
CA ARG A 254 5.03 -14.96 -11.76
C ARG A 254 3.88 -14.03 -11.42
N PHE A 255 3.98 -12.78 -11.85
CA PHE A 255 3.05 -11.72 -11.49
C PHE A 255 2.44 -11.07 -12.73
N ASP A 256 1.26 -10.47 -12.58
CA ASP A 256 0.52 -9.79 -13.66
C ASP A 256 0.90 -8.31 -13.79
N GLY A 257 1.66 -7.80 -12.83
CA GLY A 257 2.14 -6.43 -12.81
C GLY A 257 3.04 -6.16 -11.62
N PHE A 258 3.68 -5.00 -11.69
CA PHE A 258 4.48 -4.47 -10.60
C PHE A 258 3.98 -3.08 -10.20
N SER A 259 3.89 -2.86 -8.89
CA SER A 259 3.78 -1.53 -8.32
C SER A 259 5.08 -1.19 -7.62
N ILE A 260 5.75 -0.15 -8.07
CA ILE A 260 7.05 0.25 -7.54
C ILE A 260 6.80 0.92 -6.18
N GLY A 261 7.33 0.31 -5.11
CA GLY A 261 7.37 0.87 -3.76
C GLY A 261 8.63 1.72 -3.61
N SER A 262 8.58 2.97 -4.08
CA SER A 262 9.78 3.81 -4.15
C SER A 262 10.45 4.04 -2.81
N ASN A 263 9.68 4.04 -1.72
CA ASN A 263 10.23 4.26 -0.38
C ASN A 263 11.22 3.17 0.03
N ASP A 264 10.81 1.90 -0.01
CA ASP A 264 11.68 0.78 0.33
C ASP A 264 12.76 0.55 -0.76
N LEU A 265 12.41 0.77 -2.04
CA LEU A 265 13.40 0.70 -3.12
C LEU A 265 14.54 1.70 -2.92
N THR A 266 14.22 2.93 -2.53
CA THR A 266 15.21 3.97 -2.20
C THR A 266 16.08 3.55 -1.04
N GLN A 267 15.44 3.17 0.08
CA GLN A 267 16.13 2.70 1.29
C GLN A 267 17.13 1.59 0.98
N LEU A 268 16.71 0.58 0.21
CA LEU A 268 17.53 -0.59 -0.08
C LEU A 268 18.56 -0.34 -1.19
N THR A 269 18.30 0.58 -2.10
CA THR A 269 19.28 0.98 -3.14
C THR A 269 20.41 1.79 -2.53
N LEU A 270 20.08 2.75 -1.65
CA LEU A 270 21.06 3.61 -1.01
C LEU A 270 21.67 3.00 0.26
N GLY A 271 21.06 1.93 0.80
CA GLY A 271 21.49 1.32 2.05
C GLY A 271 21.25 2.22 3.28
N VAL A 272 20.18 3.01 3.25
CA VAL A 272 19.83 3.99 4.29
C VAL A 272 18.55 3.57 4.98
N ASP A 273 18.52 3.60 6.29
CA ASP A 273 17.29 3.46 7.07
C ASP A 273 16.56 4.81 7.10
N ARG A 274 15.42 4.90 6.40
CA ARG A 274 14.60 6.12 6.31
C ARG A 274 14.00 6.58 7.63
N ASP A 275 13.85 5.64 8.58
CA ASP A 275 13.27 5.92 9.90
C ASP A 275 14.36 6.40 10.90
N SER A 276 15.63 6.37 10.51
CA SER A 276 16.75 6.84 11.32
C SER A 276 16.98 8.35 11.15
N GLU A 277 16.68 9.13 12.19
CA GLU A 277 16.90 10.58 12.17
C GLU A 277 18.35 10.99 11.90
N ILE A 278 19.31 10.09 12.18
CA ILE A 278 20.76 10.36 12.05
C ILE A 278 21.20 10.33 10.58
N VAL A 279 20.65 9.42 9.78
CA VAL A 279 21.06 9.22 8.37
C VAL A 279 19.99 9.57 7.37
N ALA A 280 18.84 10.10 7.82
CA ALA A 280 17.73 10.47 6.94
C ALA A 280 18.11 11.52 5.87
N PHE A 281 19.21 12.27 6.07
CA PHE A 281 19.70 13.22 5.08
C PHE A 281 20.25 12.55 3.81
N ASP A 282 20.64 11.27 3.88
CA ASP A 282 21.08 10.49 2.71
C ASP A 282 19.91 9.81 1.97
N TYR A 283 18.68 9.92 2.50
CA TYR A 283 17.50 9.38 1.86
C TYR A 283 16.90 10.38 0.86
N ASP A 284 17.02 10.11 -0.43
CA ASP A 284 16.41 10.91 -1.49
C ASP A 284 15.87 10.00 -2.60
N GLU A 285 14.54 9.98 -2.79
CA GLU A 285 13.89 9.22 -3.86
C GLU A 285 14.25 9.72 -5.27
N ARG A 286 14.86 10.91 -5.38
CA ARG A 286 15.31 11.53 -6.63
C ARG A 286 16.75 11.20 -6.99
N ASP A 287 17.45 10.42 -6.17
CA ASP A 287 18.82 9.97 -6.46
C ASP A 287 18.89 9.25 -7.81
N GLU A 288 20.00 9.46 -8.55
CA GLU A 288 20.17 8.90 -9.89
C GLU A 288 20.21 7.35 -9.89
N GLY A 289 20.72 6.74 -8.83
CA GLY A 289 20.68 5.27 -8.66
C GLY A 289 19.26 4.76 -8.47
N VAL A 290 18.43 5.48 -7.70
CA VAL A 290 17.02 5.15 -7.50
C VAL A 290 16.23 5.33 -8.79
N LYS A 291 16.42 6.45 -9.51
CA LYS A 291 15.81 6.69 -10.81
C LYS A 291 16.21 5.61 -11.84
N MET A 292 17.47 5.15 -11.80
CA MET A 292 17.92 4.06 -12.68
C MET A 292 17.18 2.76 -12.35
N MET A 293 17.01 2.42 -11.07
CA MET A 293 16.24 1.25 -10.65
C MET A 293 14.77 1.34 -11.12
N ILE A 294 14.14 2.48 -10.96
CA ILE A 294 12.76 2.73 -11.44
C ILE A 294 12.70 2.57 -12.96
N ARG A 295 13.64 3.15 -13.71
CA ARG A 295 13.72 3.01 -15.17
C ARG A 295 13.81 1.53 -15.60
N LEU A 296 14.72 0.79 -15.01
CA LEU A 296 14.92 -0.64 -15.32
C LEU A 296 13.66 -1.47 -14.99
N ALA A 297 12.95 -1.13 -13.91
CA ALA A 297 11.68 -1.78 -13.57
C ALA A 297 10.59 -1.51 -14.62
N VAL A 298 10.37 -0.25 -15.01
CA VAL A 298 9.38 0.13 -16.03
C VAL A 298 9.71 -0.49 -17.39
N GLU A 299 10.96 -0.43 -17.82
CA GLU A 299 11.42 -1.06 -19.06
C GLU A 299 11.26 -2.60 -19.04
N GLY A 300 11.54 -3.20 -17.88
CA GLY A 300 11.34 -4.63 -17.67
C GLY A 300 9.87 -5.04 -17.75
N CYS A 301 8.96 -4.29 -17.13
CA CYS A 301 7.52 -4.51 -17.26
C CYS A 301 7.07 -4.41 -18.71
N ARG A 302 7.45 -3.36 -19.42
CA ARG A 302 7.13 -3.14 -20.82
C ARG A 302 7.63 -4.28 -21.70
N ARG A 303 8.87 -4.73 -21.50
CA ARG A 303 9.47 -5.84 -22.27
C ARG A 303 8.71 -7.16 -22.07
N ASN A 304 8.13 -7.35 -20.89
CA ASN A 304 7.37 -8.55 -20.55
C ASN A 304 5.85 -8.40 -20.76
N GLY A 305 5.38 -7.24 -21.20
CA GLY A 305 3.95 -6.98 -21.45
C GLY A 305 3.08 -7.03 -20.19
N ILE A 306 3.63 -6.67 -19.04
CA ILE A 306 2.91 -6.61 -17.76
C ILE A 306 2.79 -5.17 -17.28
N HIS A 307 1.82 -4.90 -16.42
CA HIS A 307 1.54 -3.57 -15.88
C HIS A 307 2.70 -3.04 -15.01
N SER A 308 3.02 -1.76 -15.20
CA SER A 308 3.97 -1.00 -14.38
C SER A 308 3.26 0.15 -13.67
N GLY A 309 3.30 0.18 -12.35
CA GLY A 309 2.79 1.29 -11.54
C GLY A 309 3.82 1.77 -10.53
N LEU A 310 3.61 2.93 -9.95
CA LEU A 310 4.34 3.42 -8.78
C LEU A 310 3.35 3.89 -7.72
N CYS A 311 3.53 3.43 -6.49
CA CYS A 311 2.66 3.75 -5.36
C CYS A 311 3.37 4.42 -4.18
N GLY A 312 4.65 4.72 -4.31
CA GLY A 312 5.38 5.53 -3.36
C GLY A 312 4.94 7.00 -3.35
N GLN A 313 5.47 7.78 -2.44
CA GLN A 313 5.06 9.18 -2.24
C GLN A 313 5.75 10.16 -3.20
N ALA A 314 6.87 9.76 -3.81
CA ALA A 314 7.70 10.65 -4.62
C ALA A 314 6.91 11.48 -5.66
N PRO A 315 5.94 10.95 -6.44
CA PRO A 315 5.20 11.77 -7.40
C PRO A 315 4.23 12.77 -6.77
N SER A 316 3.81 12.54 -5.51
CA SER A 316 2.97 13.46 -4.76
C SER A 316 3.77 14.61 -4.17
N ASP A 317 5.02 14.33 -3.77
CA ASP A 317 5.88 15.27 -3.06
C ASP A 317 6.81 16.05 -4.01
N TYR A 318 7.21 15.43 -5.13
CA TYR A 318 8.16 15.98 -6.10
C TYR A 318 7.57 15.97 -7.52
N PRO A 319 7.15 17.12 -8.04
CA PRO A 319 6.59 17.24 -9.39
C PRO A 319 7.49 16.64 -10.49
N GLU A 320 8.81 16.84 -10.37
CA GLU A 320 9.79 16.30 -11.31
C GLU A 320 9.79 14.75 -11.37
N MET A 321 9.37 14.08 -10.30
CA MET A 321 9.26 12.63 -10.30
C MET A 321 8.05 12.15 -11.12
N ALA A 322 6.92 12.84 -11.05
CA ALA A 322 5.78 12.55 -11.91
C ALA A 322 6.13 12.74 -13.40
N GLU A 323 6.86 13.83 -13.75
CA GLU A 323 7.36 14.09 -15.10
C GLU A 323 8.27 12.95 -15.59
N PHE A 324 9.27 12.58 -14.79
CA PHE A 324 10.18 11.47 -15.08
C PHE A 324 9.45 10.15 -15.35
N LEU A 325 8.46 9.79 -14.53
CA LEU A 325 7.69 8.56 -14.69
C LEU A 325 6.87 8.55 -15.98
N VAL A 326 6.21 9.67 -16.29
CA VAL A 326 5.44 9.82 -17.54
C VAL A 326 6.35 9.73 -18.77
N GLU A 327 7.53 10.35 -18.73
CA GLU A 327 8.52 10.25 -19.82
C GLU A 327 9.03 8.82 -20.01
N LEU A 328 9.19 8.05 -18.95
CA LEU A 328 9.50 6.61 -19.02
C LEU A 328 8.37 5.80 -19.65
N GLY A 329 7.13 6.34 -19.66
CA GLY A 329 5.95 5.64 -20.13
C GLY A 329 5.46 4.58 -19.16
N ILE A 330 5.46 4.91 -17.86
CA ILE A 330 4.81 4.10 -16.83
C ILE A 330 3.30 4.03 -17.08
N ASP A 331 2.66 2.89 -16.74
CA ASP A 331 1.23 2.72 -17.00
C ASP A 331 0.38 3.47 -15.97
N SER A 332 0.76 3.47 -14.69
CA SER A 332 0.01 4.17 -13.63
C SER A 332 0.89 4.85 -12.60
N ILE A 333 0.37 5.95 -12.05
CA ILE A 333 0.96 6.68 -10.91
C ILE A 333 -0.10 6.78 -9.82
N SER A 334 0.21 6.29 -8.63
CA SER A 334 -0.71 6.35 -7.49
C SER A 334 -0.35 7.52 -6.57
N LEU A 335 -1.33 8.37 -6.28
CA LEU A 335 -1.16 9.65 -5.62
C LEU A 335 -1.93 9.72 -4.31
N ASN A 336 -1.46 10.53 -3.40
CA ASN A 336 -2.26 10.94 -2.25
C ASN A 336 -3.46 11.80 -2.74
N PRO A 337 -4.63 11.72 -2.10
CA PRO A 337 -5.84 12.40 -2.56
C PRO A 337 -5.70 13.90 -2.78
N ASP A 338 -4.90 14.58 -1.97
CA ASP A 338 -4.65 16.02 -2.02
C ASP A 338 -3.79 16.45 -3.22
N SER A 339 -2.93 15.58 -3.74
CA SER A 339 -2.07 15.86 -4.89
C SER A 339 -2.69 15.47 -6.25
N VAL A 340 -3.82 14.74 -6.27
CA VAL A 340 -4.43 14.20 -7.50
C VAL A 340 -4.64 15.27 -8.57
N LEU A 341 -5.23 16.43 -8.22
CA LEU A 341 -5.59 17.46 -9.20
C LEU A 341 -4.36 18.18 -9.77
N SER A 342 -3.41 18.56 -8.91
CA SER A 342 -2.18 19.24 -9.33
C SER A 342 -1.33 18.33 -10.21
N THR A 343 -1.12 17.10 -9.78
CA THR A 343 -0.31 16.12 -10.52
C THR A 343 -0.98 15.70 -11.82
N THR A 344 -2.32 15.53 -11.86
CA THR A 344 -3.03 15.24 -13.13
C THR A 344 -2.81 16.34 -14.16
N ARG A 345 -2.87 17.61 -13.78
CA ARG A 345 -2.60 18.73 -14.70
C ARG A 345 -1.18 18.70 -15.22
N GLN A 346 -0.22 18.40 -14.35
CA GLN A 346 1.17 18.28 -14.73
C GLN A 346 1.41 17.11 -15.71
N VAL A 347 0.85 15.94 -15.42
CA VAL A 347 0.93 14.76 -16.30
C VAL A 347 0.37 15.08 -17.69
N LEU A 348 -0.79 15.73 -17.77
CA LEU A 348 -1.38 16.18 -19.04
C LEU A 348 -0.45 17.11 -19.81
N GLU A 349 0.23 18.03 -19.13
CA GLU A 349 1.19 18.96 -19.76
C GLU A 349 2.42 18.22 -20.30
N VAL A 350 2.96 17.25 -19.53
CA VAL A 350 4.08 16.42 -19.97
C VAL A 350 3.68 15.57 -21.18
N GLU A 351 2.52 14.95 -21.15
CA GLU A 351 2.00 14.14 -22.26
C GLU A 351 1.77 15.01 -23.51
N ARG A 352 1.22 16.22 -23.34
CA ARG A 352 1.03 17.16 -24.45
C ARG A 352 2.37 17.54 -25.08
N ARG A 353 3.41 17.81 -24.28
CA ARG A 353 4.77 18.09 -24.79
C ARG A 353 5.34 16.88 -25.55
N ALA A 354 5.00 15.67 -25.13
CA ALA A 354 5.38 14.43 -25.79
C ALA A 354 4.48 14.05 -26.99
N GLY A 355 3.52 14.88 -27.37
CA GLY A 355 2.61 14.63 -28.49
C GLY A 355 1.53 13.56 -28.19
N ARG A 356 1.28 13.24 -26.93
CA ARG A 356 0.24 12.28 -26.51
C ARG A 356 -1.08 13.01 -26.29
N ALA A 357 -2.15 12.57 -26.92
CA ALA A 357 -3.48 13.10 -26.70
C ALA A 357 -4.12 12.49 -25.43
N PRO A 358 -4.92 13.24 -24.66
CA PRO A 358 -5.67 12.68 -23.55
C PRO A 358 -6.57 11.52 -23.97
N ARG A 359 -6.89 10.60 -23.04
CA ARG A 359 -7.90 9.54 -23.25
C ARG A 359 -9.29 10.18 -23.41
N ARG A 360 -10.11 9.59 -24.25
CA ARG A 360 -11.51 9.99 -24.47
C ARG A 360 -12.43 9.52 -23.35
#